data_fac05a4433e951fdbf5e9fd738d43156
#
_entry.id   fac05a4433e951fdbf5e9fd738d43156
#
_cell.length_a   1.000
_cell.length_b   1.000
_cell.length_c   1.000
_cell.angle_alpha   90.00
_cell.angle_beta   90.00
_cell.angle_gamma   90.00
#
_symmetry.space_group_name_H-M   'P 1'
#
loop_
_entity.id
_entity.type
_entity.pdbx_description
1 polymer ?
#
loop_
_entity_poly.entity_id
_entity_poly.type
_entity_poly.pdbx_seq_one_letter_code
_entity_poly.pdbx_strand_id
1 'polypeptide(L)'
;MDAPRIDAPRPNDLELGPNKYGDSESASSWFNPGALLSTSWDASSNIRRYIAERLSASCYIPSNPLFQQGSIMKKSLRERKSCKQRLPSAIVAGVKKCGGQQIYQFLRLHPQVAGTEKDLNFFDNVGYNDTSPEAYRLQMPYSTTKQITMDADQSLFQRPYNAPQLVRKFLSPNVKIIFVLCDPVERLLADYFSQWMKENSGLMNRDERVTFAMRFQASALDKTQTFRMDERNEFLDLSVYVQHLIRWLQQFTTDSILAVDGDLFKLNPASEMKKIEDFLGLRNFFRKGHFFNNDNTGQTCINFPQQFCPPRAKQHPELEDWATNKLCEFFKPYNDGLLDILNQRMSWMNNC
;
A
#
# COMPACT_ATOMS: atom_id res chain seq x y z
N MET A 1 -29.79 47.80 17.38
CA MET A 1 -28.65 47.29 18.21
C MET A 1 -27.82 46.44 17.26
N ASP A 2 -26.80 47.09 16.70
CA ASP A 2 -26.00 46.51 15.64
C ASP A 2 -24.90 45.64 16.21
N ALA A 3 -24.75 44.41 15.67
CA ALA A 3 -23.66 43.51 15.99
C ALA A 3 -22.40 43.92 15.23
N PRO A 4 -21.18 43.87 15.82
CA PRO A 4 -19.97 44.29 15.17
C PRO A 4 -19.51 43.26 14.10
N ARG A 5 -19.18 43.80 12.91
CA ARG A 5 -18.51 43.08 11.82
C ARG A 5 -17.06 42.79 12.24
N ILE A 6 -16.67 41.54 12.12
CA ILE A 6 -15.27 41.10 12.21
C ILE A 6 -14.70 41.09 10.79
N ASP A 7 -13.77 42.01 10.53
CA ASP A 7 -13.03 42.07 9.25
C ASP A 7 -12.06 40.90 9.14
N ALA A 8 -12.11 40.20 7.99
CA ALA A 8 -11.15 39.16 7.63
C ALA A 8 -9.79 39.79 7.26
N PRO A 9 -8.65 39.21 7.67
CA PRO A 9 -7.34 39.74 7.32
C PRO A 9 -7.04 39.54 5.83
N ARG A 10 -6.37 40.55 5.24
CA ARG A 10 -5.96 40.58 3.82
C ARG A 10 -4.76 39.66 3.57
N PRO A 11 -4.54 39.16 2.33
CA PRO A 11 -3.59 38.09 2.02
C PRO A 11 -2.10 38.47 1.97
N ASN A 12 -1.66 39.59 2.50
CA ASN A 12 -0.29 40.07 2.32
C ASN A 12 0.59 40.20 3.59
N ASP A 13 0.18 39.64 4.74
CA ASP A 13 0.95 39.78 5.97
C ASP A 13 1.57 38.47 6.50
N LEU A 14 2.07 37.61 5.61
CA LEU A 14 2.95 36.50 5.96
C LEU A 14 4.35 36.75 5.40
N GLU A 15 5.08 37.69 6.02
CA GLU A 15 6.52 37.75 5.90
C GLU A 15 7.15 36.49 6.53
N LEU A 16 7.64 35.59 5.68
CA LEU A 16 8.50 34.49 6.08
C LEU A 16 9.83 35.08 6.56
N GLY A 17 10.08 35.05 7.84
CA GLY A 17 11.36 35.44 8.44
C GLY A 17 12.54 34.64 7.86
N PRO A 18 13.77 35.21 7.87
CA PRO A 18 14.90 34.60 7.20
C PRO A 18 15.30 33.29 7.84
N ASN A 19 15.45 32.28 6.97
CA ASN A 19 15.90 30.94 7.26
C ASN A 19 17.33 30.98 7.85
N LYS A 20 17.47 30.80 9.15
CA LYS A 20 18.77 30.70 9.84
C LYS A 20 19.41 29.32 9.61
N TYR A 21 19.80 29.03 8.40
CA TYR A 21 20.81 28.04 8.11
C TYR A 21 21.81 28.66 7.13
N GLY A 22 22.91 29.14 7.73
CA GLY A 22 24.02 29.71 7.01
C GLY A 22 24.61 28.72 6.00
N ASP A 23 24.90 29.24 4.82
CA ASP A 23 25.75 28.59 3.83
C ASP A 23 27.16 28.42 4.41
N SER A 24 27.44 27.26 5.02
CA SER A 24 28.80 26.87 5.37
C SER A 24 29.41 26.09 4.20
N GLU A 25 30.37 26.72 3.56
CA GLU A 25 31.28 26.16 2.55
C GLU A 25 32.17 25.04 3.14
N SER A 26 31.61 23.86 3.47
CA SER A 26 32.44 22.70 3.81
C SER A 26 31.81 21.36 3.37
N ALA A 27 30.87 21.37 2.44
CA ALA A 27 30.12 20.19 2.06
C ALA A 27 30.71 19.38 0.89
N SER A 28 31.96 19.68 0.46
CA SER A 28 32.65 18.86 -0.56
C SER A 28 33.26 17.55 -0.01
N SER A 29 33.36 17.41 1.34
CA SER A 29 33.90 16.19 1.98
C SER A 29 32.85 15.12 2.29
N TRP A 30 31.54 15.40 2.15
CA TRP A 30 30.47 14.48 2.56
C TRP A 30 30.08 13.43 1.53
N PHE A 31 30.60 13.51 0.30
CA PHE A 31 30.31 12.53 -0.74
C PHE A 31 31.48 11.59 -0.94
N ASN A 32 31.96 10.96 0.12
CA ASN A 32 32.80 9.79 0.01
C ASN A 32 31.92 8.54 0.15
N PRO A 33 31.69 7.75 -0.93
CA PRO A 33 30.96 6.48 -0.81
C PRO A 33 31.58 5.56 0.25
N GLY A 34 32.90 5.70 0.49
CA GLY A 34 33.61 5.01 1.56
C GLY A 34 33.22 5.44 2.96
N ALA A 35 32.79 6.71 3.18
CA ALA A 35 32.40 7.19 4.50
C ALA A 35 31.00 6.68 4.92
N LEU A 36 30.08 6.49 4.00
CA LEU A 36 28.80 5.80 4.25
C LEU A 36 29.01 4.32 4.59
N LEU A 37 30.11 3.74 4.14
CA LEU A 37 30.49 2.35 4.35
C LEU A 37 31.30 2.16 5.65
N SER A 38 31.80 3.24 6.28
CA SER A 38 32.63 3.21 7.48
C SER A 38 31.87 3.33 8.80
N THR A 39 30.60 3.72 8.76
CA THR A 39 29.76 3.76 9.95
C THR A 39 29.16 2.37 10.20
N SER A 40 29.63 1.66 11.20
CA SER A 40 29.12 0.49 11.96
C SER A 40 28.21 -0.55 11.27
N TRP A 41 28.09 -0.50 9.96
CA TRP A 41 27.39 -1.46 9.15
C TRP A 41 28.40 -2.53 8.79
N ASP A 42 28.25 -3.67 9.40
CA ASP A 42 29.01 -4.88 9.04
C ASP A 42 28.55 -5.27 7.63
N ALA A 43 29.04 -4.44 6.67
CA ALA A 43 28.54 -4.41 5.30
C ALA A 43 29.11 -5.59 4.57
N SER A 44 28.40 -6.70 4.57
CA SER A 44 28.61 -7.78 3.62
C SER A 44 28.73 -7.19 2.21
N SER A 45 29.47 -7.82 1.34
CA SER A 45 29.61 -7.39 -0.07
C SER A 45 28.24 -7.11 -0.75
N ASN A 46 27.20 -7.83 -0.32
CA ASN A 46 25.82 -7.66 -0.78
C ASN A 46 25.21 -6.31 -0.38
N ILE A 47 25.41 -5.84 0.85
CA ILE A 47 24.91 -4.53 1.31
C ILE A 47 25.63 -3.41 0.56
N ARG A 48 26.95 -3.49 0.39
CA ARG A 48 27.71 -2.48 -0.37
C ARG A 48 27.21 -2.38 -1.80
N ARG A 49 26.98 -3.51 -2.45
CA ARG A 49 26.42 -3.57 -3.80
C ARG A 49 25.03 -2.94 -3.84
N TYR A 50 24.16 -3.28 -2.89
CA TYR A 50 22.83 -2.69 -2.78
C TYR A 50 22.88 -1.16 -2.65
N ILE A 51 23.71 -0.63 -1.75
CA ILE A 51 23.86 0.81 -1.54
C ILE A 51 24.35 1.49 -2.84
N ALA A 52 25.35 0.93 -3.49
CA ALA A 52 25.87 1.45 -4.75
C ALA A 52 24.80 1.50 -5.85
N GLU A 53 24.01 0.44 -5.99
CA GLU A 53 22.92 0.37 -6.95
C GLU A 53 21.81 1.39 -6.63
N ARG A 54 21.42 1.48 -5.35
CA ARG A 54 20.41 2.46 -4.90
C ARG A 54 20.89 3.90 -5.13
N LEU A 55 22.14 4.22 -4.79
CA LEU A 55 22.73 5.52 -5.06
C LEU A 55 22.78 5.81 -6.57
N SER A 56 23.06 4.85 -7.41
CA SER A 56 23.11 5.04 -8.86
C SER A 56 21.72 5.31 -9.45
N ALA A 57 20.69 4.66 -8.94
CA ALA A 57 19.32 4.76 -9.46
C ALA A 57 18.51 5.89 -8.83
N SER A 58 18.73 6.23 -7.56
CA SER A 58 17.89 7.15 -6.78
C SER A 58 18.28 8.63 -6.97
N CYS A 59 17.33 9.51 -6.66
CA CYS A 59 17.50 10.95 -6.49
C CYS A 59 17.76 11.35 -5.04
N TYR A 60 17.83 10.38 -4.14
CA TYR A 60 18.04 10.57 -2.71
C TYR A 60 19.32 9.89 -2.25
N ILE A 61 19.94 10.47 -1.22
CA ILE A 61 21.03 9.84 -0.49
C ILE A 61 20.36 8.91 0.54
N PRO A 62 20.64 7.60 0.54
CA PRO A 62 20.04 6.68 1.49
C PRO A 62 20.26 7.14 2.94
N SER A 63 19.22 7.05 3.75
CA SER A 63 19.28 7.27 5.19
C SER A 63 19.42 5.94 5.94
N ASN A 64 19.70 6.01 7.22
CA ASN A 64 19.54 4.88 8.13
C ASN A 64 18.31 5.13 9.01
N PRO A 65 17.27 4.30 8.96
CA PRO A 65 17.16 3.04 8.22
C PRO A 65 16.96 3.17 6.70
N LEU A 66 17.45 2.19 5.93
CA LEU A 66 17.47 2.20 4.46
C LEU A 66 16.10 2.15 3.79
N PHE A 67 15.05 1.80 4.52
CA PHE A 67 13.68 1.75 3.99
C PHE A 67 13.00 3.14 3.94
N GLN A 68 13.59 4.15 4.59
CA GLN A 68 13.12 5.54 4.49
C GLN A 68 13.81 6.25 3.33
N GLN A 69 13.12 7.22 2.73
CA GLN A 69 13.77 8.11 1.80
C GLN A 69 14.77 8.98 2.59
N GLY A 70 16.00 9.00 2.11
CA GLY A 70 17.04 9.86 2.67
C GLY A 70 16.87 11.31 2.22
N SER A 71 17.90 12.10 2.47
CA SER A 71 17.95 13.50 2.02
C SER A 71 17.97 13.59 0.48
N ILE A 72 17.24 14.54 -0.06
CA ILE A 72 17.26 14.80 -1.51
C ILE A 72 18.67 15.27 -1.93
N MET A 73 19.16 14.76 -3.06
CA MET A 73 20.46 15.17 -3.60
C MET A 73 20.51 16.65 -3.99
N LYS A 74 21.69 17.27 -3.95
CA LYS A 74 21.92 18.64 -4.40
C LYS A 74 21.40 18.84 -5.85
N LYS A 75 20.95 20.06 -6.18
CA LYS A 75 20.33 20.40 -7.46
C LYS A 75 21.18 19.97 -8.67
N SER A 76 22.48 20.30 -8.67
CA SER A 76 23.40 19.93 -9.75
C SER A 76 23.51 18.42 -10.01
N LEU A 77 23.43 17.60 -8.93
CA LEU A 77 23.46 16.13 -9.04
C LEU A 77 22.12 15.60 -9.54
N ARG A 78 20.99 16.18 -9.09
CA ARG A 78 19.65 15.84 -9.59
C ARG A 78 19.50 16.12 -11.08
N GLU A 79 20.01 17.25 -11.55
CA GLU A 79 20.00 17.61 -12.98
C GLU A 79 20.80 16.61 -13.81
N ARG A 80 22.03 16.27 -13.39
CA ARG A 80 22.86 15.25 -14.07
C ARG A 80 22.20 13.88 -14.13
N LYS A 81 21.41 13.52 -13.11
CA LYS A 81 20.68 12.25 -13.04
C LYS A 81 19.30 12.31 -13.69
N SER A 82 18.91 13.45 -14.25
CA SER A 82 17.55 13.66 -14.81
C SER A 82 16.44 13.36 -13.81
N CYS A 83 16.66 13.74 -12.54
CA CYS A 83 15.68 13.57 -11.47
C CYS A 83 14.46 14.46 -11.69
N LYS A 84 13.28 13.86 -11.76
CA LYS A 84 12.00 14.58 -11.90
C LYS A 84 10.94 13.92 -11.03
N GLN A 85 9.97 14.69 -10.59
CA GLN A 85 8.72 14.14 -10.07
C GLN A 85 7.89 13.66 -11.27
N ARG A 86 7.41 12.42 -11.23
CA ARG A 86 6.66 11.78 -12.31
C ARG A 86 5.38 11.21 -11.74
N LEU A 87 4.30 11.19 -12.52
CA LEU A 87 3.11 10.45 -12.17
C LEU A 87 3.45 8.97 -11.97
N PRO A 88 2.72 8.26 -11.10
CA PRO A 88 2.92 6.82 -10.92
C PRO A 88 2.79 6.06 -12.24
N SER A 89 3.76 5.19 -12.51
CA SER A 89 3.69 4.19 -13.58
C SER A 89 3.18 2.84 -13.06
N ALA A 90 3.09 2.68 -11.73
CA ALA A 90 2.48 1.55 -11.08
C ALA A 90 1.80 1.98 -9.76
N ILE A 91 0.71 1.28 -9.40
CA ILE A 91 -0.03 1.50 -8.15
C ILE A 91 -0.35 0.15 -7.50
N VAL A 92 -0.12 0.05 -6.18
CA VAL A 92 -0.74 -1.00 -5.37
C VAL A 92 -2.12 -0.48 -4.93
N ALA A 93 -3.16 -0.91 -5.64
CA ALA A 93 -4.50 -0.33 -5.58
C ALA A 93 -5.47 -1.11 -4.67
N GLY A 94 -4.96 -1.73 -3.63
CA GLY A 94 -5.75 -2.53 -2.68
C GLY A 94 -5.40 -4.02 -2.76
N VAL A 95 -6.15 -4.91 -2.12
CA VAL A 95 -7.42 -4.72 -1.42
C VAL A 95 -7.12 -4.40 0.04
N LYS A 96 -7.93 -3.54 0.62
CA LYS A 96 -7.82 -3.15 2.03
C LYS A 96 -7.87 -4.40 2.92
N LYS A 97 -6.92 -4.51 3.87
CA LYS A 97 -6.73 -5.63 4.81
C LYS A 97 -6.03 -6.88 4.26
N CYS A 98 -5.74 -6.97 2.97
CA CYS A 98 -5.08 -8.13 2.36
C CYS A 98 -3.55 -8.08 2.33
N GLY A 99 -2.90 -7.12 2.99
CA GLY A 99 -1.43 -7.05 3.07
C GLY A 99 -0.77 -6.18 1.99
N GLY A 100 -1.54 -5.47 1.16
CA GLY A 100 -0.99 -4.60 0.11
C GLY A 100 -0.01 -3.56 0.61
N GLN A 101 -0.26 -2.97 1.79
CA GLN A 101 0.66 -2.02 2.41
C GLN A 101 2.02 -2.65 2.77
N GLN A 102 2.02 -3.89 3.25
CA GLN A 102 3.25 -4.61 3.55
C GLN A 102 4.07 -4.89 2.29
N ILE A 103 3.41 -5.39 1.24
CA ILE A 103 4.05 -5.62 -0.07
C ILE A 103 4.63 -4.31 -0.61
N TYR A 104 3.88 -3.21 -0.52
CA TYR A 104 4.35 -1.91 -0.97
C TYR A 104 5.58 -1.42 -0.19
N GLN A 105 5.62 -1.60 1.13
CA GLN A 105 6.79 -1.27 1.95
C GLN A 105 8.01 -2.08 1.53
N PHE A 106 7.85 -3.36 1.17
CA PHE A 106 8.95 -4.15 0.64
C PHE A 106 9.38 -3.68 -0.75
N LEU A 107 8.43 -3.38 -1.65
CA LEU A 107 8.75 -2.84 -2.98
C LEU A 107 9.56 -1.54 -2.91
N ARG A 108 9.33 -0.69 -1.92
CA ARG A 108 10.14 0.53 -1.71
C ARG A 108 11.61 0.25 -1.39
N LEU A 109 11.97 -0.96 -0.97
CA LEU A 109 13.37 -1.38 -0.79
C LEU A 109 14.05 -1.68 -2.12
N HIS A 110 13.29 -1.97 -3.17
CA HIS A 110 13.87 -2.28 -4.48
C HIS A 110 14.58 -1.04 -5.07
N PRO A 111 15.86 -1.13 -5.53
CA PRO A 111 16.61 0.03 -6.03
C PRO A 111 15.95 0.76 -7.20
N GLN A 112 15.20 0.04 -8.03
CA GLN A 112 14.51 0.60 -9.19
C GLN A 112 13.09 1.12 -8.87
N VAL A 113 12.69 1.21 -7.59
CA VAL A 113 11.40 1.74 -7.19
C VAL A 113 11.57 3.07 -6.45
N ALA A 114 10.81 4.07 -6.88
CA ALA A 114 10.64 5.35 -6.21
C ALA A 114 9.18 5.44 -5.74
N GLY A 115 8.91 5.02 -4.52
CA GLY A 115 7.58 4.99 -3.92
C GLY A 115 7.34 6.13 -2.94
N THR A 116 6.07 6.56 -2.79
CA THR A 116 5.64 7.50 -1.75
C THR A 116 5.90 6.94 -0.35
N GLU A 117 6.18 7.80 0.61
CA GLU A 117 6.37 7.37 2.01
C GLU A 117 5.07 7.30 2.79
N LYS A 118 4.10 8.09 2.38
CA LYS A 118 2.78 8.21 3.00
C LYS A 118 1.73 7.78 2.01
N ASP A 119 0.65 7.25 2.52
CA ASP A 119 -0.56 7.01 1.73
C ASP A 119 -1.14 8.37 1.35
N LEU A 120 -1.22 8.64 0.07
CA LEU A 120 -1.71 9.93 -0.43
C LEU A 120 -3.23 9.99 -0.46
N ASN A 121 -3.89 8.84 -0.62
CA ASN A 121 -5.34 8.73 -0.81
C ASN A 121 -5.85 9.79 -1.80
N PHE A 122 -5.08 9.99 -2.88
CA PHE A 122 -5.30 11.09 -3.82
C PHE A 122 -6.68 11.01 -4.46
N PHE A 123 -7.11 9.81 -4.83
CA PHE A 123 -8.37 9.59 -5.53
C PHE A 123 -9.61 9.73 -4.65
N ASP A 124 -9.48 9.59 -3.33
CA ASP A 124 -10.57 9.82 -2.38
C ASP A 124 -10.98 11.30 -2.32
N ASN A 125 -10.04 12.19 -2.67
CA ASN A 125 -10.23 13.64 -2.61
C ASN A 125 -10.57 14.27 -3.98
N VAL A 126 -10.73 13.48 -5.04
CA VAL A 126 -11.04 14.00 -6.37
C VAL A 126 -12.44 14.63 -6.38
N GLY A 127 -12.49 15.92 -6.68
CA GLY A 127 -13.72 16.71 -6.70
C GLY A 127 -13.86 17.72 -5.55
N TYR A 128 -12.99 17.67 -4.52
CA TYR A 128 -13.06 18.57 -3.36
C TYR A 128 -12.02 19.68 -3.36
N ASN A 129 -10.90 19.52 -4.07
CA ASN A 129 -9.80 20.48 -4.13
C ASN A 129 -9.18 20.53 -5.52
N ASP A 130 -8.06 21.27 -5.69
CA ASP A 130 -7.26 21.29 -6.91
C ASP A 130 -6.67 19.90 -7.21
N THR A 131 -7.51 19.04 -7.75
CA THR A 131 -7.20 17.67 -8.12
C THR A 131 -6.87 17.62 -9.61
N SER A 132 -5.64 17.98 -9.94
CA SER A 132 -5.10 17.86 -11.28
C SER A 132 -4.03 16.77 -11.35
N PRO A 133 -3.74 16.20 -12.55
CA PRO A 133 -2.59 15.31 -12.71
C PRO A 133 -1.28 15.96 -12.25
N GLU A 134 -1.17 17.28 -12.38
CA GLU A 134 -0.01 18.04 -11.93
C GLU A 134 0.07 18.06 -10.39
N ALA A 135 -1.05 18.29 -9.68
CA ALA A 135 -1.09 18.24 -8.23
C ALA A 135 -0.72 16.84 -7.70
N TYR A 136 -1.14 15.78 -8.39
CA TYR A 136 -0.71 14.42 -8.05
C TYR A 136 0.77 14.21 -8.31
N ARG A 137 1.28 14.64 -9.47
CA ARG A 137 2.69 14.54 -9.83
C ARG A 137 3.61 15.22 -8.81
N LEU A 138 3.21 16.39 -8.30
CA LEU A 138 3.99 17.15 -7.31
C LEU A 138 4.07 16.48 -5.92
N GLN A 139 3.19 15.52 -5.64
CA GLN A 139 3.25 14.73 -4.41
C GLN A 139 4.15 13.49 -4.55
N MET A 140 4.54 13.12 -5.78
CA MET A 140 5.42 11.98 -6.02
C MET A 140 6.86 12.28 -5.63
N PRO A 141 7.63 11.25 -5.25
CA PRO A 141 9.06 11.40 -5.05
C PRO A 141 9.78 11.74 -6.36
N TYR A 142 10.94 12.37 -6.25
CA TYR A 142 11.85 12.49 -7.39
C TYR A 142 12.35 11.09 -7.79
N SER A 143 12.32 10.80 -9.08
CA SER A 143 12.79 9.55 -9.65
C SER A 143 13.68 9.80 -10.87
N THR A 144 14.58 8.88 -11.15
CA THR A 144 15.37 8.84 -12.38
C THR A 144 14.64 8.05 -13.46
N THR A 145 15.19 8.01 -14.67
CA THR A 145 14.69 7.13 -15.74
C THR A 145 14.96 5.64 -15.50
N LYS A 146 15.78 5.31 -14.50
CA LYS A 146 16.07 3.92 -14.09
C LYS A 146 15.09 3.37 -13.05
N GLN A 147 14.15 4.21 -12.60
CA GLN A 147 13.17 3.86 -11.57
C GLN A 147 11.76 3.98 -12.11
N ILE A 148 10.90 3.09 -11.65
CA ILE A 148 9.46 3.29 -11.73
C ILE A 148 9.01 4.15 -10.55
N THR A 149 8.06 5.05 -10.77
CA THR A 149 7.40 5.81 -9.71
C THR A 149 6.14 5.04 -9.30
N MET A 150 5.96 4.84 -7.99
CA MET A 150 4.85 4.06 -7.46
C MET A 150 4.13 4.80 -6.34
N ASP A 151 2.84 4.54 -6.24
CA ASP A 151 1.99 4.91 -5.11
C ASP A 151 1.23 3.69 -4.60
N ALA A 152 0.64 3.80 -3.41
CA ALA A 152 -0.23 2.79 -2.84
C ALA A 152 -1.48 3.44 -2.25
N ASP A 153 -2.63 2.88 -2.59
CA ASP A 153 -3.91 3.25 -2.03
C ASP A 153 -4.73 1.98 -1.79
N GLN A 154 -4.88 1.61 -0.52
CA GLN A 154 -5.47 0.33 -0.14
C GLN A 154 -6.99 0.29 -0.34
N SER A 155 -7.64 1.44 -0.48
CA SER A 155 -9.08 1.54 -0.70
C SER A 155 -9.45 1.54 -2.19
N LEU A 156 -8.52 1.86 -3.07
CA LEU A 156 -8.75 2.21 -4.46
C LEU A 156 -9.42 1.09 -5.29
N PHE A 157 -9.20 -0.18 -4.92
CA PHE A 157 -9.85 -1.30 -5.59
C PHE A 157 -11.37 -1.20 -5.53
N GLN A 158 -11.90 -0.81 -4.37
CA GLN A 158 -13.33 -0.78 -4.08
C GLN A 158 -13.91 0.64 -4.13
N ARG A 159 -13.18 1.63 -3.64
CA ARG A 159 -13.62 3.03 -3.45
C ARG A 159 -12.58 4.04 -3.96
N PRO A 160 -13.02 5.19 -4.50
CA PRO A 160 -14.41 5.48 -4.88
C PRO A 160 -14.91 4.57 -6.01
N TYR A 161 -16.24 4.46 -6.18
CA TYR A 161 -16.81 3.53 -7.17
C TYR A 161 -16.31 3.79 -8.60
N ASN A 162 -16.02 5.03 -8.95
CA ASN A 162 -15.46 5.45 -10.23
C ASN A 162 -13.91 5.49 -10.24
N ALA A 163 -13.23 4.85 -9.28
CA ALA A 163 -11.77 4.80 -9.21
C ALA A 163 -11.10 4.35 -10.52
N PRO A 164 -11.58 3.30 -11.22
CA PRO A 164 -10.98 2.90 -12.49
C PRO A 164 -10.96 4.02 -13.54
N GLN A 165 -12.06 4.76 -13.66
CA GLN A 165 -12.17 5.91 -14.59
C GLN A 165 -11.25 7.05 -14.18
N LEU A 166 -11.15 7.34 -12.87
CA LEU A 166 -10.27 8.37 -12.35
C LEU A 166 -8.80 8.01 -12.62
N VAL A 167 -8.38 6.79 -12.31
CA VAL A 167 -7.02 6.31 -12.59
C VAL A 167 -6.72 6.39 -14.08
N ARG A 168 -7.67 5.98 -14.95
CA ARG A 168 -7.53 6.08 -16.40
C ARG A 168 -7.39 7.52 -16.89
N LYS A 169 -8.12 8.45 -16.26
CA LYS A 169 -8.08 9.88 -16.60
C LYS A 169 -6.80 10.56 -16.16
N PHE A 170 -6.27 10.22 -14.99
CA PHE A 170 -5.13 10.91 -14.36
C PHE A 170 -3.79 10.31 -14.73
N LEU A 171 -3.73 9.01 -15.04
CA LEU A 171 -2.51 8.28 -15.32
C LEU A 171 -2.42 7.79 -16.77
N SER A 172 -1.26 7.27 -17.10
CA SER A 172 -1.06 6.61 -18.40
C SER A 172 -2.01 5.41 -18.57
N PRO A 173 -2.51 5.16 -19.80
CA PRO A 173 -3.23 3.93 -20.10
C PRO A 173 -2.42 2.65 -19.82
N ASN A 174 -1.11 2.76 -19.75
CA ASN A 174 -0.19 1.65 -19.51
C ASN A 174 0.26 1.56 -18.04
N VAL A 175 -0.41 2.27 -17.12
CA VAL A 175 -0.14 2.14 -15.68
C VAL A 175 -0.34 0.70 -15.24
N LYS A 176 0.62 0.19 -14.47
CA LYS A 176 0.53 -1.16 -13.89
C LYS A 176 -0.22 -1.11 -12.56
N ILE A 177 -1.21 -1.97 -12.41
CA ILE A 177 -2.12 -1.99 -11.26
C ILE A 177 -1.96 -3.33 -10.56
N ILE A 178 -1.68 -3.29 -9.27
CA ILE A 178 -1.50 -4.47 -8.44
C ILE A 178 -2.63 -4.52 -7.42
N PHE A 179 -3.39 -5.60 -7.42
CA PHE A 179 -4.37 -5.94 -6.39
C PHE A 179 -3.85 -7.10 -5.55
N VAL A 180 -3.84 -6.94 -4.24
CA VAL A 180 -3.52 -8.02 -3.31
C VAL A 180 -4.84 -8.56 -2.77
N LEU A 181 -5.16 -9.78 -3.13
CA LEU A 181 -6.40 -10.47 -2.75
C LEU A 181 -6.11 -11.47 -1.64
N CYS A 182 -7.01 -11.63 -0.70
CA CYS A 182 -6.91 -12.61 0.39
C CYS A 182 -8.28 -13.22 0.67
N ASP A 183 -8.35 -14.16 1.60
CA ASP A 183 -9.62 -14.76 2.00
C ASP A 183 -10.67 -13.68 2.28
N PRO A 184 -11.82 -13.67 1.55
CA PRO A 184 -12.83 -12.61 1.68
C PRO A 184 -13.50 -12.59 3.04
N VAL A 185 -13.58 -13.72 3.75
CA VAL A 185 -14.10 -13.81 5.12
C VAL A 185 -13.13 -13.13 6.09
N GLU A 186 -11.85 -13.48 6.02
CA GLU A 186 -10.81 -12.86 6.83
C GLU A 186 -10.69 -11.35 6.57
N ARG A 187 -10.75 -10.93 5.29
CA ARG A 187 -10.73 -9.53 4.92
C ARG A 187 -11.89 -8.75 5.55
N LEU A 188 -13.09 -9.29 5.40
CA LEU A 188 -14.32 -8.69 5.92
C LEU A 188 -14.25 -8.53 7.44
N LEU A 189 -13.84 -9.58 8.15
CA LEU A 189 -13.69 -9.56 9.60
C LEU A 189 -12.64 -8.55 10.06
N ALA A 190 -11.50 -8.51 9.40
CA ALA A 190 -10.44 -7.58 9.72
C ALA A 190 -10.86 -6.10 9.51
N ASP A 191 -11.70 -5.85 8.50
CA ASP A 191 -12.19 -4.49 8.23
C ASP A 191 -13.28 -4.06 9.23
N TYR A 192 -14.25 -4.91 9.47
CA TYR A 192 -15.29 -4.70 10.48
C TYR A 192 -14.67 -4.50 11.87
N PHE A 193 -13.72 -5.35 12.26
CA PHE A 193 -12.99 -5.23 13.52
C PHE A 193 -12.22 -3.92 13.63
N SER A 194 -11.59 -3.50 12.55
CA SER A 194 -10.86 -2.23 12.51
C SER A 194 -11.77 -1.02 12.73
N GLN A 195 -12.98 -1.07 12.16
CA GLN A 195 -13.98 -0.03 12.37
C GLN A 195 -14.51 -0.06 13.81
N TRP A 196 -14.88 -1.23 14.29
CA TRP A 196 -15.34 -1.42 15.67
C TRP A 196 -14.32 -0.90 16.70
N MET A 197 -13.04 -1.18 16.49
CA MET A 197 -11.96 -0.70 17.35
C MET A 197 -11.82 0.83 17.35
N LYS A 198 -12.09 1.50 16.23
CA LYS A 198 -12.09 2.97 16.17
C LYS A 198 -13.23 3.55 16.97
N GLU A 199 -14.42 2.95 16.88
CA GLU A 199 -15.63 3.41 17.56
C GLU A 199 -15.57 3.16 19.09
N ASN A 200 -14.82 2.14 19.54
CA ASN A 200 -14.72 1.72 20.94
C ASN A 200 -13.32 1.99 21.55
N SER A 201 -12.70 3.12 21.20
CA SER A 201 -11.47 3.65 21.81
C SER A 201 -10.23 2.73 21.72
N GLY A 202 -10.25 1.73 20.84
CA GLY A 202 -9.08 0.92 20.51
C GLY A 202 -8.64 -0.13 21.53
N LEU A 203 -9.37 -0.28 22.64
CA LEU A 203 -9.16 -1.33 23.65
C LEU A 203 -10.25 -2.39 23.56
N MET A 204 -9.90 -3.64 23.84
CA MET A 204 -10.84 -4.74 23.83
C MET A 204 -10.53 -5.72 24.95
N ASN A 205 -11.43 -5.88 25.89
CA ASN A 205 -11.38 -6.93 26.90
C ASN A 205 -12.05 -8.24 26.39
N ARG A 206 -12.09 -9.27 27.24
CA ARG A 206 -12.65 -10.58 26.87
C ARG A 206 -14.14 -10.50 26.54
N ASP A 207 -14.91 -9.74 27.29
CA ASP A 207 -16.36 -9.63 27.13
C ASP A 207 -16.71 -8.87 25.85
N GLU A 208 -15.89 -7.88 25.49
CA GLU A 208 -16.03 -7.11 24.24
C GLU A 208 -15.72 -7.95 23.00
N ARG A 209 -14.85 -8.97 23.10
CA ARG A 209 -14.61 -9.94 22.00
C ARG A 209 -15.85 -10.75 21.68
N VAL A 210 -16.54 -11.23 22.72
CA VAL A 210 -17.81 -11.96 22.57
C VAL A 210 -18.87 -11.03 21.98
N THR A 211 -18.97 -9.79 22.51
CA THR A 211 -19.91 -8.78 22.01
C THR A 211 -19.64 -8.43 20.55
N PHE A 212 -18.38 -8.33 20.13
CA PHE A 212 -17.99 -8.11 18.74
C PHE A 212 -18.51 -9.22 17.83
N ALA A 213 -18.22 -10.49 18.15
CA ALA A 213 -18.66 -11.64 17.36
C ALA A 213 -20.20 -11.69 17.24
N MET A 214 -20.90 -11.49 18.35
CA MET A 214 -22.38 -11.47 18.38
C MET A 214 -22.96 -10.33 17.55
N ARG A 215 -22.38 -9.11 17.63
CA ARG A 215 -22.83 -7.96 16.85
C ARG A 215 -22.56 -8.15 15.37
N PHE A 216 -21.40 -8.67 15.02
CA PHE A 216 -21.09 -9.01 13.64
C PHE A 216 -22.09 -10.03 13.08
N GLN A 217 -22.28 -11.16 13.77
CA GLN A 217 -23.25 -12.18 13.37
C GLN A 217 -24.66 -11.61 13.23
N ALA A 218 -25.05 -10.71 14.14
CA ALA A 218 -26.36 -10.07 14.09
C ALA A 218 -26.50 -9.02 12.98
N SER A 219 -25.40 -8.41 12.50
CA SER A 219 -25.40 -7.38 11.45
C SER A 219 -25.24 -7.95 10.04
N ALA A 220 -24.46 -9.01 9.91
CA ALA A 220 -24.15 -9.63 8.63
C ALA A 220 -25.12 -10.75 8.25
N LEU A 221 -25.76 -11.36 9.25
CA LEU A 221 -26.68 -12.49 9.07
C LEU A 221 -28.08 -12.06 9.47
N ASP A 222 -29.02 -12.11 8.55
CA ASP A 222 -30.43 -11.84 8.86
C ASP A 222 -30.94 -12.78 9.93
N LYS A 223 -31.57 -12.23 10.97
CA LYS A 223 -32.14 -12.97 12.11
C LYS A 223 -33.40 -13.77 11.75
N THR A 224 -33.91 -13.60 10.53
CA THR A 224 -35.06 -14.39 10.06
C THR A 224 -34.60 -15.83 9.78
N GLN A 225 -35.51 -16.79 10.00
CA GLN A 225 -35.22 -18.24 9.85
C GLN A 225 -34.71 -18.65 8.45
N THR A 226 -34.62 -17.74 7.50
CA THR A 226 -34.13 -17.97 6.14
C THR A 226 -32.63 -17.68 5.96
N PHE A 227 -31.90 -17.25 6.98
CA PHE A 227 -30.45 -16.96 6.95
C PHE A 227 -29.98 -16.25 5.67
N ARG A 228 -30.67 -15.22 5.26
CA ARG A 228 -30.23 -14.38 4.14
C ARG A 228 -29.15 -13.43 4.62
N MET A 229 -28.06 -13.36 3.84
CA MET A 229 -27.05 -12.32 4.03
C MET A 229 -27.66 -10.97 3.67
N ASP A 230 -27.39 -9.93 4.47
CA ASP A 230 -27.73 -8.57 4.07
C ASP A 230 -26.72 -8.12 3.01
N GLU A 231 -27.08 -8.31 1.74
CA GLU A 231 -26.26 -7.92 0.58
C GLU A 231 -25.97 -6.41 0.54
N ARG A 232 -26.69 -5.61 1.31
CA ARG A 232 -26.42 -4.17 1.47
C ARG A 232 -25.32 -3.88 2.50
N ASN A 233 -24.82 -4.90 3.16
CA ASN A 233 -23.72 -4.73 4.11
C ASN A 233 -22.43 -4.33 3.36
N GLU A 234 -21.92 -3.15 3.67
CA GLU A 234 -20.74 -2.60 3.01
C GLU A 234 -19.51 -3.52 3.11
N PHE A 235 -19.33 -4.23 4.21
CA PHE A 235 -18.19 -5.12 4.40
C PHE A 235 -18.28 -6.36 3.51
N LEU A 236 -19.50 -6.85 3.26
CA LEU A 236 -19.75 -7.93 2.31
C LEU A 236 -19.47 -7.47 0.88
N ASP A 237 -20.08 -6.34 0.47
CA ASP A 237 -19.88 -5.76 -0.86
C ASP A 237 -18.39 -5.58 -1.17
N LEU A 238 -17.64 -4.99 -0.25
CA LEU A 238 -16.19 -4.77 -0.42
C LEU A 238 -15.36 -6.06 -0.50
N SER A 239 -15.91 -7.23 -0.14
CA SER A 239 -15.26 -8.54 -0.26
C SER A 239 -15.70 -9.34 -1.49
N VAL A 240 -16.67 -8.86 -2.27
CA VAL A 240 -17.09 -9.46 -3.54
C VAL A 240 -16.15 -9.00 -4.66
N TYR A 241 -14.93 -9.53 -4.67
CA TYR A 241 -13.84 -9.05 -5.53
C TYR A 241 -14.15 -9.06 -7.02
N VAL A 242 -14.89 -10.06 -7.49
CA VAL A 242 -15.21 -10.21 -8.93
C VAL A 242 -15.95 -9.00 -9.48
N GLN A 243 -16.89 -8.42 -8.72
CA GLN A 243 -17.66 -7.26 -9.16
C GLN A 243 -16.77 -6.01 -9.28
N HIS A 244 -15.84 -5.84 -8.32
CA HIS A 244 -14.89 -4.74 -8.36
C HIS A 244 -13.88 -4.92 -9.50
N LEU A 245 -13.35 -6.14 -9.70
CA LEU A 245 -12.40 -6.44 -10.78
C LEU A 245 -13.00 -6.18 -12.17
N ILE A 246 -14.27 -6.54 -12.39
CA ILE A 246 -14.97 -6.27 -13.66
C ILE A 246 -14.96 -4.78 -14.00
N ARG A 247 -15.17 -3.89 -13.00
CA ARG A 247 -15.10 -2.43 -13.22
C ARG A 247 -13.71 -1.96 -13.68
N TRP A 248 -12.65 -2.57 -13.13
CA TRP A 248 -11.29 -2.27 -13.54
C TRP A 248 -11.00 -2.78 -14.96
N LEU A 249 -11.48 -3.96 -15.31
CA LEU A 249 -11.31 -4.54 -16.65
C LEU A 249 -12.09 -3.80 -17.74
N GLN A 250 -13.09 -3.00 -17.37
CA GLN A 250 -13.75 -2.07 -18.32
C GLN A 250 -12.83 -0.91 -18.76
N GLN A 251 -11.80 -0.59 -17.96
CA GLN A 251 -10.91 0.55 -18.20
C GLN A 251 -9.49 0.12 -18.58
N PHE A 252 -9.05 -1.06 -18.16
CA PHE A 252 -7.69 -1.55 -18.30
C PHE A 252 -7.67 -2.97 -18.84
N THR A 253 -6.64 -3.29 -19.61
CA THR A 253 -6.42 -4.66 -20.10
C THR A 253 -5.87 -5.55 -18.98
N THR A 254 -6.02 -6.86 -19.14
CA THR A 254 -5.45 -7.86 -18.21
C THR A 254 -3.94 -7.70 -18.05
N ASP A 255 -3.21 -7.33 -19.11
CA ASP A 255 -1.77 -7.08 -19.06
C ASP A 255 -1.36 -5.89 -18.17
N SER A 256 -2.30 -5.02 -17.84
CA SER A 256 -2.11 -3.88 -16.95
C SER A 256 -2.46 -4.19 -15.50
N ILE A 257 -3.02 -5.37 -15.21
CA ILE A 257 -3.52 -5.75 -13.88
C ILE A 257 -2.82 -7.03 -13.43
N LEU A 258 -2.30 -7.02 -12.19
CA LEU A 258 -1.78 -8.20 -11.50
C LEU A 258 -2.59 -8.44 -10.23
N ALA A 259 -3.16 -9.64 -10.09
CA ALA A 259 -3.70 -10.13 -8.83
C ALA A 259 -2.64 -10.94 -8.08
N VAL A 260 -2.31 -10.50 -6.87
CA VAL A 260 -1.33 -11.12 -5.96
C VAL A 260 -2.09 -11.85 -4.87
N ASP A 261 -1.69 -13.06 -4.56
CA ASP A 261 -2.26 -13.84 -3.46
C ASP A 261 -1.65 -13.41 -2.12
N GLY A 262 -2.44 -12.68 -1.32
CA GLY A 262 -2.01 -12.15 -0.03
C GLY A 262 -1.78 -13.22 1.03
N ASP A 263 -2.47 -14.34 0.96
CA ASP A 263 -2.29 -15.45 1.90
C ASP A 263 -1.07 -16.31 1.51
N LEU A 264 -0.88 -16.56 0.21
CA LEU A 264 0.35 -17.18 -0.28
C LEU A 264 1.58 -16.31 -0.01
N PHE A 265 1.43 -14.97 -0.08
CA PHE A 265 2.51 -14.05 0.29
C PHE A 265 2.97 -14.23 1.74
N LYS A 266 2.07 -14.50 2.68
CA LYS A 266 2.43 -14.80 4.08
C LYS A 266 3.24 -16.08 4.21
N LEU A 267 2.98 -17.08 3.35
CA LEU A 267 3.65 -18.39 3.36
C LEU A 267 4.94 -18.40 2.54
N ASN A 268 4.92 -17.75 1.39
CA ASN A 268 6.04 -17.70 0.44
C ASN A 268 6.21 -16.31 -0.20
N PRO A 269 6.67 -15.32 0.59
CA PRO A 269 6.77 -13.93 0.14
C PRO A 269 7.67 -13.76 -1.08
N ALA A 270 8.72 -14.56 -1.22
CA ALA A 270 9.66 -14.46 -2.34
C ALA A 270 9.00 -14.79 -3.68
N SER A 271 8.08 -15.76 -3.71
CA SER A 271 7.34 -16.14 -4.92
C SER A 271 6.44 -15.00 -5.41
N GLU A 272 5.66 -14.42 -4.50
CA GLU A 272 4.74 -13.34 -4.86
C GLU A 272 5.50 -12.05 -5.23
N MET A 273 6.58 -11.73 -4.51
CA MET A 273 7.43 -10.59 -4.86
C MET A 273 8.09 -10.76 -6.23
N LYS A 274 8.49 -11.98 -6.59
CA LYS A 274 9.03 -12.27 -7.93
C LYS A 274 7.98 -12.04 -9.02
N LYS A 275 6.74 -12.47 -8.82
CA LYS A 275 5.64 -12.19 -9.77
C LYS A 275 5.45 -10.69 -9.99
N ILE A 276 5.55 -9.92 -8.89
CA ILE A 276 5.44 -8.45 -8.95
C ILE A 276 6.63 -7.86 -9.72
N GLU A 277 7.86 -8.30 -9.45
CA GLU A 277 9.05 -7.84 -10.17
C GLU A 277 8.92 -8.12 -11.68
N ASP A 278 8.53 -9.34 -12.05
CA ASP A 278 8.35 -9.75 -13.46
C ASP A 278 7.26 -8.89 -14.13
N PHE A 279 6.12 -8.65 -13.45
CA PHE A 279 5.03 -7.83 -13.95
C PHE A 279 5.41 -6.35 -14.16
N LEU A 280 6.23 -5.81 -13.26
CA LEU A 280 6.71 -4.43 -13.32
C LEU A 280 7.93 -4.25 -14.23
N GLY A 281 8.49 -5.33 -14.78
CA GLY A 281 9.72 -5.30 -15.56
C GLY A 281 10.94 -4.89 -14.74
N LEU A 282 10.93 -5.20 -13.43
CA LEU A 282 12.05 -4.95 -12.53
C LEU A 282 13.05 -6.14 -12.62
N ARG A 283 14.29 -5.87 -12.27
CA ARG A 283 15.25 -6.97 -12.10
C ARG A 283 14.90 -7.79 -10.86
N ASN A 284 15.29 -9.06 -10.85
CA ASN A 284 15.12 -9.94 -9.69
C ASN A 284 16.00 -9.46 -8.52
N PHE A 285 15.36 -8.85 -7.52
CA PHE A 285 15.99 -8.36 -6.30
C PHE A 285 15.64 -9.23 -5.10
N PHE A 286 14.33 -9.53 -4.92
CA PHE A 286 13.85 -10.29 -3.78
C PHE A 286 14.16 -11.78 -3.92
N ARG A 287 14.66 -12.40 -2.83
CA ARG A 287 15.04 -13.81 -2.79
C ARG A 287 14.49 -14.45 -1.51
N LYS A 288 14.29 -15.77 -1.51
CA LYS A 288 13.78 -16.51 -0.35
C LYS A 288 14.55 -16.18 0.94
N GLY A 289 15.88 -16.11 0.88
CA GLY A 289 16.73 -15.80 2.04
C GLY A 289 16.62 -14.34 2.54
N HIS A 290 15.90 -13.46 1.85
CA HIS A 290 15.63 -12.10 2.34
C HIS A 290 14.46 -12.02 3.31
N PHE A 291 13.62 -13.07 3.39
CA PHE A 291 12.41 -13.08 4.20
C PHE A 291 12.53 -14.07 5.35
N PHE A 292 11.86 -13.74 6.43
CA PHE A 292 11.68 -14.62 7.58
C PHE A 292 10.35 -14.34 8.26
N ASN A 293 9.81 -15.34 8.95
CA ASN A 293 8.66 -15.13 9.81
C ASN A 293 9.15 -14.85 11.23
N ASN A 294 8.59 -13.84 11.85
CA ASN A 294 8.84 -13.54 13.25
C ASN A 294 8.14 -14.58 14.12
N ASP A 295 8.91 -15.39 14.85
CA ASP A 295 8.39 -16.55 15.63
C ASP A 295 7.35 -16.11 16.68
N ASN A 296 7.47 -14.92 17.25
CA ASN A 296 6.56 -14.41 18.28
C ASN A 296 5.24 -13.90 17.71
N THR A 297 5.21 -13.49 16.44
CA THR A 297 4.05 -12.80 15.84
C THR A 297 3.49 -13.48 14.62
N GLY A 298 4.19 -14.48 14.06
CA GLY A 298 3.87 -15.13 12.79
C GLY A 298 3.95 -14.18 11.56
N GLN A 299 4.49 -12.99 11.76
CA GLN A 299 4.50 -11.95 10.74
C GLN A 299 5.66 -12.11 9.77
N THR A 300 5.39 -11.98 8.49
CA THR A 300 6.43 -11.94 7.46
C THR A 300 7.24 -10.65 7.56
N CYS A 301 8.55 -10.81 7.73
CA CYS A 301 9.53 -9.75 7.84
C CYS A 301 10.59 -9.90 6.75
N ILE A 302 11.43 -8.88 6.58
CA ILE A 302 12.57 -8.90 5.67
C ILE A 302 13.86 -8.61 6.45
N ASN A 303 14.97 -9.29 6.10
CA ASN A 303 16.28 -9.09 6.72
C ASN A 303 17.28 -8.39 5.79
N PHE A 304 16.91 -8.17 4.53
CA PHE A 304 17.76 -7.53 3.54
C PHE A 304 16.99 -6.44 2.77
N PRO A 305 17.55 -5.27 2.55
CA PRO A 305 18.90 -4.82 2.87
C PRO A 305 19.14 -4.52 4.35
N GLN A 306 18.08 -4.48 5.13
CA GLN A 306 18.04 -4.22 6.56
C GLN A 306 16.88 -4.99 7.16
N GLN A 307 17.00 -5.43 8.40
CA GLN A 307 15.90 -6.08 9.10
C GLN A 307 14.74 -5.09 9.32
N PHE A 308 13.58 -5.48 8.83
CA PHE A 308 12.35 -4.71 8.94
C PHE A 308 11.14 -5.63 9.03
N CYS A 309 10.31 -5.38 10.04
CA CYS A 309 9.00 -5.98 10.17
C CYS A 309 7.95 -4.86 10.04
N PRO A 310 6.98 -4.96 9.13
CA PRO A 310 5.88 -4.01 9.06
C PRO A 310 5.07 -3.97 10.36
N PRO A 311 4.28 -2.93 10.62
CA PRO A 311 3.37 -2.93 11.77
C PRO A 311 2.42 -4.12 11.73
N ARG A 312 2.25 -4.80 12.88
CA ARG A 312 1.35 -5.96 12.99
C ARG A 312 -0.11 -5.53 12.86
N ALA A 313 -0.85 -6.21 12.01
CA ALA A 313 -2.30 -6.09 12.00
C ALA A 313 -2.88 -6.64 13.32
N LYS A 314 -3.88 -5.96 13.87
CA LYS A 314 -4.62 -6.48 15.04
C LYS A 314 -5.44 -7.69 14.60
N GLN A 315 -5.34 -8.78 15.36
CA GLN A 315 -6.13 -9.97 15.12
C GLN A 315 -7.57 -9.75 15.59
N HIS A 316 -8.52 -10.00 14.71
CA HIS A 316 -9.95 -10.02 15.07
C HIS A 316 -10.30 -11.30 15.85
N PRO A 317 -11.39 -11.30 16.62
CA PRO A 317 -11.93 -12.50 17.20
C PRO A 317 -12.41 -13.48 16.13
N GLU A 318 -12.34 -14.77 16.45
CA GLU A 318 -12.89 -15.84 15.61
C GLU A 318 -14.41 -15.84 15.66
N LEU A 319 -15.04 -16.22 14.56
CA LEU A 319 -16.49 -16.49 14.50
C LEU A 319 -16.78 -17.94 14.84
N GLU A 320 -18.03 -18.22 15.16
CA GLU A 320 -18.52 -19.58 15.24
C GLU A 320 -18.52 -20.25 13.85
N ASP A 321 -18.25 -21.55 13.80
CA ASP A 321 -18.13 -22.32 12.55
C ASP A 321 -19.34 -22.15 11.61
N TRP A 322 -20.56 -22.14 12.18
CA TRP A 322 -21.77 -21.96 11.38
C TRP A 322 -21.81 -20.61 10.65
N ALA A 323 -21.32 -19.54 11.30
CA ALA A 323 -21.27 -18.21 10.71
C ALA A 323 -20.19 -18.15 9.62
N THR A 324 -19.03 -18.73 9.86
CA THR A 324 -17.96 -18.86 8.86
C THR A 324 -18.45 -19.64 7.65
N ASN A 325 -19.12 -20.78 7.85
CA ASN A 325 -19.67 -21.61 6.77
C ASN A 325 -20.69 -20.83 5.93
N LYS A 326 -21.56 -20.03 6.56
CA LYS A 326 -22.52 -19.18 5.83
C LYS A 326 -21.83 -18.11 4.98
N LEU A 327 -20.78 -17.48 5.49
CA LEU A 327 -19.98 -16.53 4.70
C LEU A 327 -19.29 -17.23 3.53
N CYS A 328 -18.77 -18.44 3.74
CA CYS A 328 -18.18 -19.25 2.68
C CYS A 328 -19.22 -19.62 1.60
N GLU A 329 -20.41 -20.08 1.98
CA GLU A 329 -21.51 -20.34 1.04
C GLU A 329 -21.85 -19.10 0.21
N PHE A 330 -21.85 -17.91 0.84
CA PHE A 330 -22.12 -16.65 0.16
C PHE A 330 -21.01 -16.27 -0.83
N PHE A 331 -19.73 -16.36 -0.43
CA PHE A 331 -18.63 -15.93 -1.29
C PHE A 331 -18.28 -16.93 -2.39
N LYS A 332 -18.63 -18.20 -2.23
CA LYS A 332 -18.25 -19.27 -3.18
C LYS A 332 -18.57 -18.93 -4.64
N PRO A 333 -19.80 -18.57 -5.04
CA PRO A 333 -20.10 -18.28 -6.45
C PRO A 333 -19.32 -17.07 -6.99
N TYR A 334 -19.01 -16.11 -6.14
CA TYR A 334 -18.20 -14.95 -6.53
C TYR A 334 -16.71 -15.31 -6.66
N ASN A 335 -16.20 -16.21 -5.82
CA ASN A 335 -14.84 -16.73 -5.91
C ASN A 335 -14.67 -17.60 -7.17
N ASP A 336 -15.67 -18.40 -7.52
CA ASP A 336 -15.67 -19.18 -8.75
C ASP A 336 -15.64 -18.24 -9.98
N GLY A 337 -16.46 -17.19 -10.01
CA GLY A 337 -16.42 -16.17 -11.06
C GLY A 337 -15.10 -15.38 -11.12
N LEU A 338 -14.46 -15.15 -9.96
CA LEU A 338 -13.15 -14.52 -9.91
C LEU A 338 -12.06 -15.43 -10.50
N LEU A 339 -12.11 -16.74 -10.22
CA LEU A 339 -11.22 -17.74 -10.79
C LEU A 339 -11.32 -17.77 -12.32
N ASP A 340 -12.53 -17.72 -12.87
CA ASP A 340 -12.76 -17.71 -14.31
C ASP A 340 -12.14 -16.49 -15.00
N ILE A 341 -12.24 -15.32 -14.36
CA ILE A 341 -11.68 -14.07 -14.92
C ILE A 341 -10.15 -14.03 -14.82
N LEU A 342 -9.60 -14.42 -13.67
CA LEU A 342 -8.16 -14.36 -13.45
C LEU A 342 -7.39 -15.50 -14.10
N ASN A 343 -8.07 -16.60 -14.43
CA ASN A 343 -7.45 -17.88 -14.82
C ASN A 343 -6.33 -18.30 -13.86
N GLN A 344 -6.46 -17.92 -12.57
CA GLN A 344 -5.52 -18.19 -11.49
C GLN A 344 -6.26 -18.55 -10.22
N ARG A 345 -6.01 -19.75 -9.67
CA ARG A 345 -6.56 -20.12 -8.37
C ARG A 345 -5.73 -19.48 -7.26
N MET A 346 -6.38 -18.76 -6.37
CA MET A 346 -5.78 -18.23 -5.15
C MET A 346 -5.76 -19.30 -4.06
N SER A 347 -4.74 -19.29 -3.19
CA SER A 347 -4.54 -20.30 -2.14
C SER A 347 -5.73 -20.41 -1.19
N TRP A 348 -6.34 -19.29 -0.85
CA TRP A 348 -7.48 -19.19 0.06
C TRP A 348 -8.82 -19.67 -0.53
N MET A 349 -8.94 -19.83 -1.85
CA MET A 349 -10.15 -20.37 -2.48
C MET A 349 -10.46 -21.82 -2.11
N ASN A 350 -9.53 -22.49 -1.43
CA ASN A 350 -9.77 -23.83 -0.90
C ASN A 350 -10.40 -23.80 0.49
N ASN A 351 -10.42 -22.65 1.16
CA ASN A 351 -10.99 -22.51 2.52
C ASN A 351 -12.52 -22.39 2.47
N CYS A 352 -12.99 -21.82 1.40
CA CYS A 352 -14.40 -21.62 1.08
C CYS A 352 -14.70 -22.21 -0.31
#